data_4127d9700b6ba5c677cc011ea054149b
#
_entry.id   4127d9700b6ba5c677cc011ea054149b
#
_cell.length_a   1.000
_cell.length_b   1.000
_cell.length_c   1.000
_cell.angle_alpha   90.00
_cell.angle_beta   90.00
_cell.angle_gamma   90.00
#
_symmetry.space_group_name_H-M   'P 1'
#
loop_
_entity.id
_entity.type
_entity.pdbx_description
1 polymer ?
#
loop_
_entity_poly.entity_id
_entity_poly.type
_entity_poly.pdbx_seq_one_letter_code
_entity_poly.pdbx_strand_id
1 'polypeptide(L)'
;MIVRHPAFRGGKSCRALTSHIDVAPTLVAFTGMPSDTRASITGPNVKGSSCAHLLARPERAEINAIHEAVLFNYAMLLYYDSERMLAEFETMRERGVAAAEMHRHAAALQPDLNLRGAIRSVFDGRYRFSRYFALAHFNEPTTLADLLANNDVELYDLYSDPGEMNNLAAQSSVHGELMMEMNAKLTRLMRNEVGNDDLSSLPFVDGRLQFHFNGHA
;
A
#
# COMPACT_ATOMS: atom_id res chain seq x y z
N MET A 1 6.54 -1.09 13.62
CA MET A 1 6.51 -2.51 14.10
C MET A 1 7.09 -2.58 15.50
N ILE A 2 6.55 -3.42 16.40
CA ILE A 2 7.11 -3.68 17.75
C ILE A 2 7.55 -5.14 17.77
N VAL A 3 8.81 -5.39 18.15
CA VAL A 3 9.37 -6.74 18.22
C VAL A 3 9.87 -6.99 19.65
N ARG A 4 9.46 -8.13 20.23
CA ARG A 4 9.98 -8.63 21.50
C ARG A 4 10.54 -10.03 21.28
N HIS A 5 11.79 -10.22 21.64
CA HIS A 5 12.47 -11.52 21.56
C HIS A 5 13.32 -11.73 22.80
N PRO A 6 13.29 -12.91 23.46
CA PRO A 6 13.96 -13.15 24.75
C PRO A 6 15.49 -12.98 24.69
N ALA A 7 16.12 -13.22 23.54
CA ALA A 7 17.57 -13.08 23.37
C ALA A 7 18.03 -11.62 23.24
N PHE A 8 17.15 -10.64 23.10
CA PHE A 8 17.52 -9.24 22.89
C PHE A 8 16.94 -8.34 23.97
N ARG A 9 17.77 -7.38 24.44
CA ARG A 9 17.32 -6.39 25.41
C ARG A 9 16.28 -5.45 24.77
N GLY A 10 15.10 -5.37 25.36
CA GLY A 10 14.03 -4.46 24.93
C GLY A 10 14.27 -2.98 25.28
N GLY A 11 13.27 -2.15 25.01
CA GLY A 11 13.28 -0.72 25.31
C GLY A 11 14.17 0.12 24.39
N LYS A 12 14.45 -0.36 23.17
CA LYS A 12 15.24 0.32 22.16
C LYS A 12 14.39 0.66 20.95
N SER A 13 14.74 1.72 20.23
CA SER A 13 14.13 2.10 18.95
C SER A 13 15.10 1.89 17.79
N CYS A 14 14.54 1.62 16.62
CA CYS A 14 15.25 1.43 15.38
C CYS A 14 14.64 2.36 14.33
N ARG A 15 15.49 3.03 13.53
CA ARG A 15 15.06 3.95 12.47
C ARG A 15 14.96 3.29 11.10
N ALA A 16 15.40 2.04 10.96
CA ALA A 16 15.39 1.35 9.68
C ALA A 16 13.96 1.24 9.12
N LEU A 17 13.83 1.53 7.84
CA LEU A 17 12.58 1.35 7.11
C LEU A 17 12.25 -0.13 7.04
N THR A 18 11.05 -0.49 7.51
CA THR A 18 10.53 -1.86 7.48
C THR A 18 9.10 -1.86 7.00
N SER A 19 8.68 -2.93 6.35
CA SER A 19 7.34 -3.12 5.82
C SER A 19 6.69 -4.40 6.37
N HIS A 20 5.39 -4.58 6.16
CA HIS A 20 4.69 -5.80 6.58
C HIS A 20 5.22 -7.06 5.88
N ILE A 21 5.76 -6.94 4.67
CA ILE A 21 6.36 -8.05 3.93
C ILE A 21 7.59 -8.64 4.64
N ASP A 22 8.23 -7.89 5.56
CA ASP A 22 9.40 -8.30 6.32
C ASP A 22 9.06 -9.20 7.52
N VAL A 23 7.79 -9.26 7.91
CA VAL A 23 7.37 -10.01 9.10
C VAL A 23 7.65 -11.50 8.94
N ALA A 24 7.20 -12.11 7.84
CA ALA A 24 7.38 -13.54 7.60
C ALA A 24 8.87 -13.95 7.55
N PRO A 25 9.75 -13.31 6.75
CA PRO A 25 11.16 -13.66 6.74
C PRO A 25 11.86 -13.38 8.08
N THR A 26 11.41 -12.41 8.86
CA THR A 26 11.95 -12.15 10.19
C THR A 26 11.57 -13.25 11.18
N LEU A 27 10.30 -13.71 11.18
CA LEU A 27 9.87 -14.82 12.03
C LEU A 27 10.63 -16.12 11.70
N VAL A 28 10.80 -16.41 10.41
CA VAL A 28 11.58 -17.57 9.97
C VAL A 28 13.05 -17.45 10.40
N ALA A 29 13.62 -16.25 10.38
CA ALA A 29 14.98 -16.02 10.88
C ALA A 29 15.15 -16.34 12.37
N PHE A 30 14.12 -16.13 13.20
CA PHE A 30 14.15 -16.46 14.63
C PHE A 30 14.16 -17.95 14.92
N THR A 31 13.84 -18.81 13.98
CA THR A 31 13.93 -20.28 14.15
C THR A 31 15.36 -20.77 14.22
N GLY A 32 16.36 -19.96 13.88
CA GLY A 32 17.77 -20.34 13.81
C GLY A 32 18.13 -21.24 12.62
N MET A 33 17.19 -21.50 11.70
CA MET A 33 17.45 -22.34 10.52
C MET A 33 18.51 -21.70 9.60
N PRO A 34 19.28 -22.50 8.86
CA PRO A 34 20.19 -22.03 7.82
C PRO A 34 19.46 -21.20 6.74
N SER A 35 20.18 -20.29 6.09
CA SER A 35 19.59 -19.34 5.12
C SER A 35 18.95 -20.01 3.90
N ASP A 36 19.56 -21.08 3.41
CA ASP A 36 19.05 -21.90 2.30
C ASP A 36 17.74 -22.61 2.67
N THR A 37 17.67 -23.18 3.87
CA THR A 37 16.43 -23.79 4.41
C THR A 37 15.34 -22.74 4.59
N ARG A 38 15.68 -21.54 5.09
CA ARG A 38 14.73 -20.43 5.22
C ARG A 38 14.15 -20.01 3.87
N ALA A 39 15.01 -19.85 2.86
CA ALA A 39 14.58 -19.51 1.50
C ALA A 39 13.63 -20.58 0.90
N SER A 40 13.87 -21.86 1.19
CA SER A 40 12.98 -22.94 0.78
C SER A 40 11.61 -22.88 1.45
N ILE A 41 11.55 -22.50 2.74
CA ILE A 41 10.28 -22.40 3.50
C ILE A 41 9.48 -21.16 3.07
N THR A 42 10.13 -20.02 2.91
CA THR A 42 9.45 -18.78 2.51
C THR A 42 9.02 -18.81 1.05
N GLY A 43 9.75 -19.55 0.22
CA GLY A 43 9.49 -19.64 -1.21
C GLY A 43 9.90 -18.38 -1.99
N PRO A 44 9.86 -18.43 -3.32
CA PRO A 44 10.33 -17.34 -4.18
C PRO A 44 9.40 -16.10 -4.17
N ASN A 45 8.17 -16.24 -3.69
CA ASN A 45 7.16 -15.18 -3.71
C ASN A 45 7.24 -14.26 -2.49
N VAL A 46 8.02 -14.59 -1.46
CA VAL A 46 8.22 -13.70 -0.30
C VAL A 46 9.25 -12.63 -0.67
N LYS A 47 8.77 -11.40 -0.82
CA LYS A 47 9.56 -10.25 -1.29
C LYS A 47 10.25 -9.47 -0.17
N GLY A 48 9.83 -9.68 1.09
CA GLY A 48 10.40 -8.99 2.24
C GLY A 48 11.78 -9.49 2.64
N SER A 49 12.43 -8.72 3.49
CA SER A 49 13.75 -9.00 4.04
C SER A 49 13.68 -9.15 5.56
N SER A 50 14.49 -10.08 6.12
CA SER A 50 14.55 -10.23 7.58
C SER A 50 15.24 -9.06 8.25
N CYS A 51 14.59 -8.44 9.23
CA CYS A 51 15.18 -7.42 10.09
C CYS A 51 15.73 -7.99 11.41
N ALA A 52 15.80 -9.32 11.57
CA ALA A 52 16.25 -9.97 12.81
C ALA A 52 17.67 -9.56 13.23
N HIS A 53 18.58 -9.35 12.28
CA HIS A 53 19.95 -8.93 12.54
C HIS A 53 20.07 -7.53 13.18
N LEU A 54 19.07 -6.66 12.98
CA LEU A 54 19.05 -5.32 13.56
C LEU A 54 18.78 -5.34 15.08
N LEU A 55 18.14 -6.39 15.60
CA LEU A 55 17.71 -6.45 17.01
C LEU A 55 18.86 -6.45 18.01
N ALA A 56 20.06 -6.85 17.59
CA ALA A 56 21.23 -6.81 18.44
C ALA A 56 21.65 -5.36 18.81
N ARG A 57 21.55 -4.44 17.83
CA ARG A 57 21.94 -3.03 17.99
C ARG A 57 21.01 -2.13 17.16
N PRO A 58 19.70 -2.09 17.44
CA PRO A 58 18.72 -1.40 16.61
C PRO A 58 18.98 0.11 16.52
N GLU A 59 19.55 0.72 17.56
CA GLU A 59 19.91 2.13 17.63
C GLU A 59 21.05 2.55 16.66
N ARG A 60 21.76 1.57 16.10
CA ARG A 60 22.85 1.80 15.14
C ARG A 60 22.42 1.56 13.68
N ALA A 61 21.19 1.12 13.48
CA ALA A 61 20.73 0.87 12.13
C ALA A 61 20.56 2.17 11.35
N GLU A 62 21.11 2.21 10.16
CA GLU A 62 20.82 3.26 9.18
C GLU A 62 19.38 3.18 8.73
N ILE A 63 18.83 4.30 8.24
CA ILE A 63 17.43 4.34 7.84
C ILE A 63 17.11 3.37 6.70
N ASN A 64 18.05 3.18 5.80
CA ASN A 64 17.93 2.30 4.64
C ASN A 64 18.57 0.91 4.83
N ALA A 65 18.78 0.48 6.09
CA ALA A 65 19.45 -0.79 6.41
C ALA A 65 18.70 -2.03 5.89
N ILE A 66 17.39 -1.93 5.66
CA ILE A 66 16.56 -3.00 5.09
C ILE A 66 16.05 -2.59 3.70
N HIS A 67 15.44 -1.42 3.58
CA HIS A 67 14.84 -0.90 2.36
C HIS A 67 15.29 0.53 2.10
N GLU A 68 15.51 0.87 0.82
CA GLU A 68 15.74 2.26 0.40
C GLU A 68 14.49 3.13 0.53
N ALA A 69 13.32 2.50 0.45
CA ALA A 69 12.02 3.10 0.64
C ALA A 69 10.99 2.01 0.94
N VAL A 70 9.83 2.39 1.46
CA VAL A 70 8.73 1.47 1.76
C VAL A 70 7.48 1.85 0.99
N LEU A 71 6.77 0.82 0.52
CA LEU A 71 5.56 0.94 -0.26
C LEU A 71 4.32 0.84 0.63
N PHE A 72 3.33 1.70 0.36
CA PHE A 72 1.95 1.53 0.76
C PHE A 72 1.07 1.49 -0.48
N ASN A 73 0.32 0.41 -0.65
CA ASN A 73 -0.59 0.20 -1.78
C ASN A 73 -1.95 -0.20 -1.25
N TYR A 74 -3.00 0.53 -1.63
CA TYR A 74 -4.32 0.32 -1.10
C TYR A 74 -5.40 0.64 -2.13
N ALA A 75 -6.30 -0.31 -2.34
CA ALA A 75 -7.50 -0.15 -3.15
C ALA A 75 -8.67 -0.82 -2.41
N MET A 76 -9.49 0.00 -1.73
CA MET A 76 -10.63 -0.51 -0.98
C MET A 76 -11.90 -0.46 -1.84
N LEU A 77 -12.08 -1.46 -2.67
CA LEU A 77 -13.16 -1.54 -3.67
C LEU A 77 -14.56 -1.29 -3.10
N LEU A 78 -14.83 -1.72 -1.86
CA LEU A 78 -16.12 -1.52 -1.19
C LEU A 78 -16.43 -0.05 -0.85
N TYR A 79 -15.39 0.79 -0.74
CA TYR A 79 -15.54 2.20 -0.42
C TYR A 79 -15.20 3.11 -1.60
N TYR A 80 -14.92 2.51 -2.75
CA TYR A 80 -14.49 3.23 -3.94
C TYR A 80 -15.53 4.24 -4.43
N ASP A 81 -16.81 3.89 -4.29
CA ASP A 81 -17.97 4.70 -4.67
C ASP A 81 -18.94 4.74 -3.48
N SER A 82 -18.42 5.13 -2.30
CA SER A 82 -19.11 4.99 -1.02
C SER A 82 -20.39 5.84 -0.93
N GLU A 83 -20.39 7.04 -1.50
CA GLU A 83 -21.57 7.92 -1.45
C GLU A 83 -22.77 7.29 -2.16
N ARG A 84 -22.56 6.77 -3.38
CA ARG A 84 -23.61 6.09 -4.13
C ARG A 84 -24.05 4.80 -3.43
N MET A 85 -23.09 4.01 -2.96
CA MET A 85 -23.38 2.75 -2.27
C MET A 85 -24.18 2.98 -0.98
N LEU A 86 -23.80 3.98 -0.16
CA LEU A 86 -24.54 4.34 1.04
C LEU A 86 -25.95 4.83 0.73
N ALA A 87 -26.13 5.68 -0.27
CA ALA A 87 -27.45 6.16 -0.68
C ALA A 87 -28.39 5.01 -1.13
N GLU A 88 -27.85 4.03 -1.86
CA GLU A 88 -28.61 2.84 -2.24
C GLU A 88 -29.00 1.99 -1.01
N PHE A 89 -28.08 1.77 -0.06
CA PHE A 89 -28.37 1.06 1.17
C PHE A 89 -29.41 1.77 2.04
N GLU A 90 -29.32 3.09 2.17
CA GLU A 90 -30.33 3.88 2.90
C GLU A 90 -31.71 3.74 2.26
N THR A 91 -31.79 3.84 0.94
CA THR A 91 -33.03 3.65 0.20
C THR A 91 -33.64 2.26 0.44
N MET A 92 -32.82 1.21 0.44
CA MET A 92 -33.26 -0.17 0.71
C MET A 92 -33.75 -0.32 2.16
N ARG A 93 -33.03 0.27 3.11
CA ARG A 93 -33.42 0.27 4.53
C ARG A 93 -34.78 0.94 4.76
N GLU A 94 -35.00 2.11 4.14
CA GLU A 94 -36.28 2.83 4.19
C GLU A 94 -37.44 2.03 3.62
N ARG A 95 -37.17 1.23 2.59
CA ARG A 95 -38.15 0.31 1.98
C ARG A 95 -38.37 -0.98 2.78
N GLY A 96 -37.66 -1.17 3.90
CA GLY A 96 -37.81 -2.37 4.75
C GLY A 96 -37.22 -3.64 4.13
N VAL A 97 -36.23 -3.50 3.22
CA VAL A 97 -35.56 -4.65 2.59
C VAL A 97 -34.80 -5.45 3.63
N ALA A 98 -34.92 -6.78 3.60
CA ALA A 98 -34.24 -7.66 4.53
C ALA A 98 -32.72 -7.61 4.37
N ALA A 99 -31.96 -7.74 5.47
CA ALA A 99 -30.50 -7.67 5.48
C ALA A 99 -29.84 -8.65 4.49
N ALA A 100 -30.36 -9.87 4.36
CA ALA A 100 -29.85 -10.86 3.42
C ALA A 100 -30.00 -10.42 1.95
N GLU A 101 -31.05 -9.68 1.64
CA GLU A 101 -31.26 -9.12 0.31
C GLU A 101 -30.35 -7.90 0.07
N MET A 102 -30.17 -7.07 1.08
CA MET A 102 -29.18 -5.96 1.03
C MET A 102 -27.77 -6.48 0.75
N HIS A 103 -27.35 -7.58 1.39
CA HIS A 103 -26.05 -8.22 1.11
C HIS A 103 -25.94 -8.73 -0.33
N ARG A 104 -26.99 -9.37 -0.85
CA ARG A 104 -27.00 -9.81 -2.27
C ARG A 104 -26.91 -8.63 -3.24
N HIS A 105 -27.62 -7.55 -2.93
CA HIS A 105 -27.56 -6.33 -3.72
C HIS A 105 -26.16 -5.70 -3.67
N ALA A 106 -25.56 -5.60 -2.50
CA ALA A 106 -24.18 -5.12 -2.32
C ALA A 106 -23.16 -5.91 -3.18
N ALA A 107 -23.31 -7.24 -3.21
CA ALA A 107 -22.46 -8.10 -4.04
C ALA A 107 -22.64 -7.87 -5.54
N ALA A 108 -23.80 -7.37 -5.97
CA ALA A 108 -24.11 -7.06 -7.37
C ALA A 108 -23.73 -5.63 -7.79
N LEU A 109 -23.50 -4.72 -6.81
CA LEU A 109 -23.11 -3.34 -7.10
C LEU A 109 -21.72 -3.32 -7.76
N GLN A 110 -21.62 -2.49 -8.81
CA GLN A 110 -20.35 -2.23 -9.47
C GLN A 110 -19.95 -0.79 -9.12
N PRO A 111 -18.81 -0.58 -8.43
CA PRO A 111 -18.32 0.77 -8.15
C PRO A 111 -17.89 1.46 -9.44
N ASP A 112 -17.97 2.78 -9.45
CA ASP A 112 -17.41 3.57 -10.54
C ASP A 112 -15.88 3.58 -10.45
N LEU A 113 -15.21 2.77 -11.25
CA LEU A 113 -13.76 2.64 -11.27
C LEU A 113 -13.03 3.84 -11.89
N ASN A 114 -13.77 4.86 -12.39
CA ASN A 114 -13.20 6.13 -12.86
C ASN A 114 -12.93 7.11 -11.69
N LEU A 115 -13.43 6.82 -10.50
CA LEU A 115 -13.11 7.60 -9.31
C LEU A 115 -11.66 7.36 -8.88
N ARG A 116 -10.96 8.41 -8.39
CA ARG A 116 -9.58 8.32 -7.91
C ARG A 116 -9.51 7.83 -6.47
N GLY A 117 -9.95 6.59 -6.23
CA GLY A 117 -10.07 5.98 -4.91
C GLY A 117 -8.96 4.99 -4.54
N ALA A 118 -8.07 4.65 -5.49
CA ALA A 118 -6.89 3.84 -5.20
C ALA A 118 -5.71 4.74 -4.84
N ILE A 119 -4.91 4.33 -3.88
CA ILE A 119 -3.70 5.05 -3.45
C ILE A 119 -2.47 4.19 -3.54
N ARG A 120 -1.38 4.77 -4.00
CA ARG A 120 -0.02 4.26 -3.86
C ARG A 120 0.85 5.33 -3.25
N SER A 121 1.60 4.94 -2.24
CA SER A 121 2.50 5.85 -1.53
C SER A 121 3.87 5.21 -1.32
N VAL A 122 4.91 6.03 -1.38
CA VAL A 122 6.28 5.65 -1.07
C VAL A 122 6.85 6.61 -0.04
N PHE A 123 7.58 6.06 0.93
CA PHE A 123 8.35 6.84 1.90
C PHE A 123 9.81 6.35 1.89
N ASP A 124 10.75 7.28 1.64
CA ASP A 124 12.18 6.97 1.54
C ASP A 124 13.00 7.36 2.77
N GLY A 125 12.29 7.69 3.85
CA GLY A 125 12.92 8.13 5.11
C GLY A 125 12.97 9.63 5.26
N ARG A 126 12.73 10.38 4.20
CA ARG A 126 12.57 11.83 4.22
C ARG A 126 11.29 12.28 3.53
N TYR A 127 11.13 11.89 2.27
CA TYR A 127 9.98 12.29 1.47
C TYR A 127 8.90 11.23 1.47
N ARG A 128 7.63 11.67 1.65
CA ARG A 128 6.46 10.87 1.37
C ARG A 128 5.82 11.38 0.09
N PHE A 129 5.67 10.49 -0.87
CA PHE A 129 5.00 10.77 -2.13
C PHE A 129 3.83 9.81 -2.28
N SER A 130 2.65 10.37 -2.57
CA SER A 130 1.43 9.60 -2.78
C SER A 130 0.76 10.02 -4.08
N ARG A 131 0.16 9.06 -4.77
CA ARG A 131 -0.72 9.33 -5.89
C ARG A 131 -2.02 8.57 -5.73
N TYR A 132 -3.11 9.28 -5.96
CA TYR A 132 -4.46 8.75 -5.99
C TYR A 132 -4.89 8.64 -7.45
N PHE A 133 -5.41 7.49 -7.85
CA PHE A 133 -5.71 7.20 -9.25
C PHE A 133 -6.99 6.38 -9.39
N ALA A 134 -7.55 6.43 -10.60
CA ALA A 134 -8.71 5.64 -10.98
C ALA A 134 -8.26 4.25 -11.45
N LEU A 135 -8.87 3.18 -10.93
CA LEU A 135 -8.54 1.82 -11.36
C LEU A 135 -8.81 1.57 -12.85
N ALA A 136 -9.87 2.22 -13.41
CA ALA A 136 -10.14 2.14 -14.84
C ALA A 136 -9.04 2.79 -15.70
N HIS A 137 -8.28 3.72 -15.13
CA HIS A 137 -7.20 4.45 -15.80
C HIS A 137 -5.86 4.13 -15.16
N PHE A 138 -5.62 2.84 -14.90
CA PHE A 138 -4.34 2.39 -14.39
C PHE A 138 -3.20 2.94 -15.26
N ASN A 139 -2.21 3.55 -14.62
CA ASN A 139 -1.12 4.20 -15.33
C ASN A 139 0.22 4.05 -14.59
N GLU A 140 1.30 4.03 -15.37
CA GLU A 140 2.66 4.19 -14.92
C GLU A 140 3.22 5.49 -15.54
N PRO A 141 2.93 6.67 -14.97
CA PRO A 141 3.30 7.94 -15.58
C PRO A 141 4.81 8.08 -15.67
N THR A 142 5.31 8.43 -16.87
CA THR A 142 6.72 8.64 -17.16
C THR A 142 7.08 10.10 -17.35
N THR A 143 6.10 10.98 -17.41
CA THR A 143 6.26 12.43 -17.49
C THR A 143 5.46 13.13 -16.39
N LEU A 144 5.89 14.34 -16.02
CA LEU A 144 5.18 15.14 -15.04
C LEU A 144 3.76 15.51 -15.52
N ALA A 145 3.60 15.79 -16.80
CA ALA A 145 2.30 16.10 -17.38
C ALA A 145 1.33 14.93 -17.27
N ASP A 146 1.78 13.70 -17.57
CA ASP A 146 0.99 12.48 -17.45
C ASP A 146 0.67 12.15 -16.00
N LEU A 147 1.65 12.32 -15.09
CA LEU A 147 1.43 12.15 -13.66
C LEU A 147 0.31 13.05 -13.15
N LEU A 148 0.34 14.34 -13.47
CA LEU A 148 -0.64 15.32 -12.99
C LEU A 148 -2.01 15.19 -13.68
N ALA A 149 -2.04 14.75 -14.94
CA ALA A 149 -3.30 14.58 -15.67
C ALA A 149 -4.15 13.44 -15.10
N ASN A 150 -3.51 12.34 -14.69
CA ASN A 150 -4.18 11.08 -14.34
C ASN A 150 -4.21 10.78 -12.84
N ASN A 151 -3.54 11.57 -12.01
CA ASN A 151 -3.48 11.34 -10.56
C ASN A 151 -3.69 12.64 -9.78
N ASP A 152 -4.25 12.53 -8.57
CA ASP A 152 -4.08 13.53 -7.54
C ASP A 152 -2.81 13.18 -6.76
N VAL A 153 -1.95 14.18 -6.52
CA VAL A 153 -0.59 13.94 -6.05
C VAL A 153 -0.32 14.69 -4.76
N GLU A 154 0.34 14.00 -3.84
CA GLU A 154 0.85 14.59 -2.61
C GLU A 154 2.36 14.31 -2.49
N LEU A 155 3.09 15.33 -2.02
CA LEU A 155 4.51 15.23 -1.72
C LEU A 155 4.82 16.04 -0.46
N TYR A 156 5.39 15.37 0.55
CA TYR A 156 5.76 16.00 1.82
C TYR A 156 7.22 15.74 2.17
N ASP A 157 7.92 16.76 2.68
CA ASP A 157 9.24 16.64 3.29
C ASP A 157 9.08 16.48 4.81
N LEU A 158 9.09 15.27 5.32
CA LEU A 158 8.86 14.97 6.74
C LEU A 158 10.00 15.45 7.66
N TYR A 159 11.13 15.91 7.11
CA TYR A 159 12.17 16.57 7.88
C TYR A 159 11.77 17.98 8.29
N SER A 160 11.22 18.75 7.36
CA SER A 160 10.82 20.13 7.60
C SER A 160 9.35 20.25 7.99
N ASP A 161 8.53 19.29 7.61
CA ASP A 161 7.07 19.26 7.82
C ASP A 161 6.60 17.88 8.29
N PRO A 162 6.91 17.46 9.53
CA PRO A 162 6.51 16.14 10.05
C PRO A 162 4.99 16.00 10.24
N GLY A 163 4.25 17.12 10.19
CA GLY A 163 2.78 17.16 10.28
C GLY A 163 2.07 17.10 8.92
N GLU A 164 2.82 17.06 7.80
CA GLU A 164 2.26 16.98 6.44
C GLU A 164 1.26 18.11 6.12
N MET A 165 1.57 19.32 6.58
CA MET A 165 0.68 20.50 6.42
C MET A 165 0.91 21.22 5.09
N ASN A 166 2.04 21.00 4.42
CA ASN A 166 2.43 21.70 3.21
C ASN A 166 2.69 20.70 2.07
N ASN A 167 1.68 20.51 1.21
CA ASN A 167 1.81 19.67 0.03
C ASN A 167 2.69 20.34 -1.04
N LEU A 168 3.94 19.89 -1.18
CA LEU A 168 4.90 20.40 -2.15
C LEU A 168 4.44 20.15 -3.60
N ALA A 169 3.60 19.16 -3.87
CA ALA A 169 3.08 18.88 -5.20
C ALA A 169 2.19 20.01 -5.74
N ALA A 170 1.65 20.87 -4.88
CA ALA A 170 0.91 22.06 -5.28
C ALA A 170 1.79 23.07 -6.06
N GLN A 171 3.13 22.98 -5.92
CA GLN A 171 4.09 23.81 -6.64
C GLN A 171 4.90 22.95 -7.63
N SER A 172 4.20 22.30 -8.55
CA SER A 172 4.81 21.34 -9.50
C SER A 172 5.90 21.95 -10.41
N SER A 173 5.85 23.26 -10.67
CA SER A 173 6.91 23.96 -11.40
C SER A 173 8.24 24.02 -10.63
N VAL A 174 8.21 23.92 -9.30
CA VAL A 174 9.38 23.94 -8.42
C VAL A 174 9.82 22.52 -8.06
N HIS A 175 8.85 21.66 -7.76
CA HIS A 175 9.11 20.31 -7.21
C HIS A 175 8.89 19.17 -8.21
N GLY A 176 8.70 19.48 -9.49
CA GLY A 176 8.39 18.48 -10.53
C GLY A 176 9.46 17.41 -10.69
N GLU A 177 10.74 17.76 -10.61
CA GLU A 177 11.85 16.79 -10.68
C GLU A 177 11.81 15.82 -9.49
N LEU A 178 11.62 16.33 -8.27
CA LEU A 178 11.50 15.51 -7.06
C LEU A 178 10.24 14.60 -7.13
N MET A 179 9.11 15.13 -7.62
CA MET A 179 7.91 14.33 -7.84
C MET A 179 8.18 13.14 -8.77
N MET A 180 8.89 13.39 -9.89
CA MET A 180 9.23 12.33 -10.84
C MET A 180 10.25 11.34 -10.28
N GLU A 181 11.22 11.78 -9.48
CA GLU A 181 12.14 10.90 -8.76
C GLU A 181 11.38 9.96 -7.82
N MET A 182 10.49 10.51 -6.99
CA MET A 182 9.69 9.72 -6.05
C MET A 182 8.69 8.80 -6.77
N ASN A 183 8.10 9.24 -7.88
CA ASN A 183 7.26 8.39 -8.71
C ASN A 183 8.04 7.22 -9.33
N ALA A 184 9.29 7.44 -9.75
CA ALA A 184 10.16 6.36 -10.24
C ALA A 184 10.49 5.35 -9.13
N LYS A 185 10.76 5.80 -7.89
CA LYS A 185 10.93 4.93 -6.71
C LYS A 185 9.67 4.10 -6.47
N LEU A 186 8.50 4.75 -6.48
CA LEU A 186 7.20 4.10 -6.30
C LEU A 186 6.96 3.00 -7.35
N THR A 187 7.14 3.33 -8.63
CA THR A 187 6.96 2.37 -9.74
C THR A 187 7.91 1.18 -9.62
N ARG A 188 9.18 1.41 -9.24
CA ARG A 188 10.16 0.34 -9.00
C ARG A 188 9.72 -0.60 -7.87
N LEU A 189 9.27 -0.05 -6.73
CA LEU A 189 8.78 -0.86 -5.62
C LEU A 189 7.52 -1.64 -6.00
N MET A 190 6.58 -1.02 -6.72
CA MET A 190 5.39 -1.72 -7.22
C MET A 190 5.77 -2.94 -8.07
N ARG A 191 6.67 -2.79 -9.02
CA ARG A 191 7.13 -3.90 -9.87
C ARG A 191 7.83 -5.00 -9.08
N ASN A 192 8.61 -4.63 -8.06
CA ASN A 192 9.39 -5.58 -7.27
C ASN A 192 8.55 -6.32 -6.23
N GLU A 193 7.63 -5.64 -5.55
CA GLU A 193 6.91 -6.16 -4.40
C GLU A 193 5.53 -6.71 -4.77
N VAL A 194 4.84 -6.08 -5.72
CA VAL A 194 3.49 -6.46 -6.17
C VAL A 194 3.53 -7.21 -7.49
N GLY A 195 4.37 -6.77 -8.43
CA GLY A 195 4.50 -7.34 -9.77
C GLY A 195 3.86 -6.43 -10.82
N ASN A 196 3.40 -7.04 -11.92
CA ASN A 196 2.66 -6.30 -12.94
C ASN A 196 1.32 -5.89 -12.37
N ASP A 197 1.11 -4.59 -12.30
CA ASP A 197 -0.12 -4.03 -11.79
C ASP A 197 -1.04 -3.68 -12.98
N ASP A 198 -1.67 -4.71 -13.48
CA ASP A 198 -2.51 -4.72 -14.68
C ASP A 198 -3.98 -5.04 -14.33
N LEU A 199 -4.38 -4.78 -13.08
CA LEU A 199 -5.69 -5.13 -12.51
C LEU A 199 -5.94 -6.66 -12.38
N SER A 200 -5.02 -7.52 -12.78
CA SER A 200 -5.19 -8.98 -12.71
C SER A 200 -5.35 -9.50 -11.26
N SER A 201 -4.91 -8.72 -10.28
CA SER A 201 -5.11 -9.02 -8.85
C SER A 201 -6.55 -8.72 -8.36
N LEU A 202 -7.34 -7.99 -9.13
CA LEU A 202 -8.73 -7.71 -8.78
C LEU A 202 -9.64 -8.86 -9.22
N PRO A 203 -10.69 -9.16 -8.46
CA PRO A 203 -11.58 -10.29 -8.73
C PRO A 203 -12.56 -9.96 -9.88
N PHE A 204 -12.05 -9.78 -11.09
CA PHE A 204 -12.86 -9.62 -12.28
C PHE A 204 -13.28 -10.97 -12.85
N VAL A 205 -14.57 -11.13 -13.11
CA VAL A 205 -15.14 -12.23 -13.90
C VAL A 205 -16.05 -11.61 -14.95
N ASP A 206 -15.83 -11.92 -16.22
CA ASP A 206 -16.58 -11.41 -17.36
C ASP A 206 -16.71 -9.86 -17.36
N GLY A 207 -15.62 -9.17 -17.02
CA GLY A 207 -15.56 -7.70 -16.99
C GLY A 207 -16.28 -7.05 -15.80
N ARG A 208 -16.73 -7.83 -14.81
CA ARG A 208 -17.39 -7.34 -13.60
C ARG A 208 -16.59 -7.74 -12.37
N LEU A 209 -16.51 -6.83 -11.39
CA LEU A 209 -15.97 -7.16 -10.08
C LEU A 209 -16.91 -8.14 -9.35
N GLN A 210 -16.34 -9.23 -8.83
CA GLN A 210 -17.05 -10.21 -8.01
C GLN A 210 -16.69 -9.99 -6.55
N PHE A 211 -17.63 -9.46 -5.77
CA PHE A 211 -17.45 -9.36 -4.33
C PHE A 211 -17.98 -10.63 -3.67
N HIS A 212 -17.10 -11.48 -3.17
CA HIS A 212 -17.47 -12.60 -2.34
C HIS A 212 -17.50 -12.16 -0.87
N PHE A 213 -18.66 -11.73 -0.42
CA PHE A 213 -18.89 -11.66 1.02
C PHE A 213 -19.08 -13.09 1.53
N ASN A 214 -18.02 -13.70 2.06
CA ASN A 214 -18.14 -14.93 2.82
C ASN A 214 -18.90 -14.62 4.11
N GLY A 215 -20.23 -14.55 4.01
CA GLY A 215 -21.08 -14.58 5.16
C GLY A 215 -20.96 -15.97 5.76
N HIS A 216 -20.27 -16.09 6.87
CA HIS A 216 -20.51 -17.22 7.76
C HIS A 216 -21.96 -17.12 8.20
N ALA A 217 -22.81 -17.97 7.64
CA ALA A 217 -24.13 -18.22 8.14
C ALA A 217 -24.04 -18.98 9.48
#